data_5b55f14fa21627e5731856338bbadc1b
#
_entry.id   5b55f14fa21627e5731856338bbadc1b
#
_cell.length_a   1.000
_cell.length_b   1.000
_cell.length_c   1.000
_cell.angle_alpha   90.00
_cell.angle_beta   90.00
_cell.angle_gamma   90.00
#
_symmetry.space_group_name_H-M   'P 1'
#
loop_
_entity.id
_entity.type
_entity.pdbx_description
1 polymer ?
#
loop_
_entity_poly.entity_id
_entity_poly.type
_entity_poly.pdbx_seq_one_letter_code
_entity_poly.pdbx_strand_id
1 'polypeptide(L)'
;MKLEKKFWGASFLLLLVSALVYLPKVASFGYYNDDWYVMFDAHVQGVKAFYEIWRIDRPGRTLLMAPLYNLFGMDPLPYHITAYLFRFLGGMSLLGTLRMLFPKRFFFATVASILFTIYPGFLSQVNAIDFQSHILGLFLALLSIELTVKAILAPSPKTRVLFTIGSILLGWAYLSQMEYFIGLEVFRLAIVLMLVLRGKGKSFKENFTTTLLRWLPFAAAPGGFLIWRLFIFETDRRATDIGAQVGQLFSSPLVGLWWLVHLIQDMINVLLVAWGYPLYTIAYQMRLSDTLIGFGMAAFVVLIVVVGLYWGKDDDVEREATSNHGWMREEYWLGLLTIIGGLLPVILVNRHIVFPGFSRYALPASVGVAILLAAIIEQLYSRSLRMALVGFLVAVSVMTHHA
;
A
#
# COMPACT_ATOMS: atom_id res chain seq x y z
N MET A 1 -20.29 13.28 -15.93
CA MET A 1 -20.81 14.09 -14.79
C MET A 1 -21.22 13.27 -13.55
N LYS A 2 -22.16 12.28 -13.60
CA LYS A 2 -22.50 11.45 -12.40
C LYS A 2 -21.33 10.62 -11.84
N LEU A 3 -20.56 9.94 -12.69
CA LEU A 3 -19.39 9.14 -12.28
C LEU A 3 -18.27 10.00 -11.67
N GLU A 4 -18.09 11.18 -12.17
CA GLU A 4 -17.12 12.16 -11.70
C GLU A 4 -17.50 12.72 -10.32
N LYS A 5 -18.78 13.06 -10.10
CA LYS A 5 -19.28 13.46 -8.78
C LYS A 5 -19.08 12.38 -7.72
N LYS A 6 -19.30 11.10 -8.08
CA LYS A 6 -19.06 9.97 -7.17
C LYS A 6 -17.58 9.79 -6.83
N PHE A 7 -16.68 9.97 -7.80
CA PHE A 7 -15.24 9.94 -7.54
C PHE A 7 -14.83 10.99 -6.51
N TRP A 8 -15.25 12.25 -6.71
CA TRP A 8 -14.96 13.32 -5.75
C TRP A 8 -15.59 13.10 -4.38
N GLY A 9 -16.79 12.53 -4.32
CA GLY A 9 -17.43 12.13 -3.05
C GLY A 9 -16.64 11.06 -2.30
N ALA A 10 -16.17 10.02 -3.01
CA ALA A 10 -15.29 9.00 -2.42
C ALA A 10 -13.95 9.57 -1.99
N SER A 11 -13.37 10.47 -2.78
CA SER A 11 -12.11 11.15 -2.46
C SER A 11 -12.24 12.02 -1.20
N PHE A 12 -13.34 12.75 -1.07
CA PHE A 12 -13.62 13.53 0.14
C PHE A 12 -13.84 12.64 1.36
N LEU A 13 -14.58 11.55 1.21
CA LEU A 13 -14.77 10.57 2.28
C LEU A 13 -13.43 9.97 2.73
N LEU A 14 -12.56 9.61 1.78
CA LEU A 14 -11.23 9.10 2.07
C LEU A 14 -10.36 10.12 2.81
N LEU A 15 -10.39 11.39 2.37
CA LEU A 15 -9.70 12.49 3.04
C LEU A 15 -10.19 12.65 4.48
N LEU A 16 -11.50 12.71 4.67
CA LEU A 16 -12.10 12.91 5.99
C LEU A 16 -11.78 11.75 6.95
N VAL A 17 -11.95 10.51 6.48
CA VAL A 17 -11.66 9.30 7.29
C VAL A 17 -10.19 9.25 7.65
N SER A 18 -9.29 9.41 6.71
CA SER A 18 -7.85 9.36 6.98
C SER A 18 -7.39 10.51 7.89
N ALA A 19 -7.94 11.71 7.73
CA ALA A 19 -7.64 12.84 8.60
C ALA A 19 -8.08 12.56 10.04
N LEU A 20 -9.29 12.05 10.24
CA LEU A 20 -9.80 11.71 11.57
C LEU A 20 -9.03 10.57 12.24
N VAL A 21 -8.43 9.67 11.46
CA VAL A 21 -7.63 8.57 11.99
C VAL A 21 -6.23 9.02 12.38
N TYR A 22 -5.57 9.84 11.57
CA TYR A 22 -4.13 10.12 11.75
C TYR A 22 -3.82 11.49 12.39
N LEU A 23 -4.68 12.50 12.27
CA LEU A 23 -4.35 13.86 12.71
C LEU A 23 -4.69 14.21 14.17
N PRO A 24 -5.61 13.54 14.88
CA PRO A 24 -6.02 14.00 16.21
C PRO A 24 -4.90 14.09 17.23
N LYS A 25 -3.91 13.19 17.17
CA LYS A 25 -2.75 13.19 18.07
C LYS A 25 -1.46 13.71 17.41
N VAL A 26 -1.50 14.14 16.15
CA VAL A 26 -0.29 14.45 15.38
C VAL A 26 0.60 15.52 16.03
N ALA A 27 0.01 16.51 16.68
CA ALA A 27 0.74 17.59 17.36
C ALA A 27 1.45 17.12 18.66
N SER A 28 1.10 15.94 19.19
CA SER A 28 1.74 15.37 20.38
C SER A 28 2.87 14.40 20.03
N PHE A 29 3.07 14.08 18.73
CA PHE A 29 4.12 13.18 18.30
C PHE A 29 5.47 13.91 18.20
N GLY A 30 6.52 13.23 18.69
CA GLY A 30 7.91 13.66 18.60
C GLY A 30 8.71 12.74 17.67
N TYR A 31 9.96 12.47 18.08
CA TYR A 31 10.82 11.49 17.43
C TYR A 31 10.67 10.14 18.11
N TYR A 32 10.68 9.07 17.31
CA TYR A 32 10.57 7.69 17.78
C TYR A 32 11.70 6.83 17.21
N ASN A 33 12.23 5.92 18.03
CA ASN A 33 13.25 4.94 17.63
C ASN A 33 14.39 5.57 16.79
N ASP A 34 14.53 5.13 15.54
CA ASP A 34 15.60 5.54 14.64
C ASP A 34 15.51 7.01 14.19
N ASP A 35 14.36 7.68 14.37
CA ASP A 35 14.23 9.12 14.09
C ASP A 35 15.25 9.93 14.90
N TRP A 36 15.53 9.53 16.14
CA TRP A 36 16.44 10.24 17.03
C TRP A 36 17.85 10.35 16.49
N TYR A 37 18.47 9.23 16.08
CA TYR A 37 19.84 9.27 15.60
C TYR A 37 19.94 9.96 14.23
N VAL A 38 18.96 9.73 13.35
CA VAL A 38 18.91 10.36 12.02
C VAL A 38 18.83 11.88 12.15
N MET A 39 17.95 12.38 13.03
CA MET A 39 17.78 13.81 13.24
C MET A 39 18.92 14.43 14.04
N PHE A 40 19.50 13.71 15.00
CA PHE A 40 20.68 14.16 15.73
C PHE A 40 21.88 14.34 14.79
N ASP A 41 22.16 13.38 13.93
CA ASP A 41 23.24 13.47 12.95
C ASP A 41 22.99 14.62 11.96
N ALA A 42 21.75 14.80 11.52
CA ALA A 42 21.37 15.93 10.66
C ALA A 42 21.53 17.29 11.39
N HIS A 43 21.24 17.36 12.69
CA HIS A 43 21.46 18.57 13.47
C HIS A 43 22.95 18.95 13.56
N VAL A 44 23.82 17.97 13.75
CA VAL A 44 25.26 18.20 13.92
C VAL A 44 25.97 18.43 12.59
N GLN A 45 25.62 17.67 11.54
CA GLN A 45 26.34 17.63 10.27
C GLN A 45 25.60 18.29 9.10
N GLY A 46 24.35 18.74 9.35
CA GLY A 46 23.44 19.24 8.30
C GLY A 46 22.93 18.12 7.38
N VAL A 47 22.40 18.48 6.23
CA VAL A 47 21.81 17.53 5.25
C VAL A 47 22.77 16.46 4.74
N LYS A 48 24.08 16.66 4.87
CA LYS A 48 25.10 15.69 4.49
C LYS A 48 24.97 14.39 5.28
N ALA A 49 24.50 14.46 6.53
CA ALA A 49 24.27 13.28 7.37
C ALA A 49 23.36 12.24 6.69
N PHE A 50 22.32 12.67 6.00
CA PHE A 50 21.40 11.74 5.30
C PHE A 50 22.10 10.94 4.20
N TYR A 51 23.03 11.58 3.48
CA TYR A 51 23.83 10.86 2.49
C TYR A 51 24.76 9.84 3.15
N GLU A 52 25.48 10.22 4.20
CA GLU A 52 26.42 9.34 4.89
C GLU A 52 25.71 8.15 5.54
N ILE A 53 24.51 8.34 6.11
CA ILE A 53 23.71 7.27 6.73
C ILE A 53 23.22 6.26 5.66
N TRP A 54 22.73 6.74 4.51
CA TRP A 54 22.02 5.86 3.56
C TRP A 54 22.79 5.48 2.31
N ARG A 55 23.98 6.08 2.03
CA ARG A 55 24.81 5.71 0.88
C ARG A 55 25.23 4.23 0.87
N ILE A 56 25.28 3.61 2.05
CA ILE A 56 25.71 2.22 2.22
C ILE A 56 24.63 1.20 1.84
N ASP A 57 23.35 1.59 1.81
CA ASP A 57 22.25 0.65 1.49
C ASP A 57 21.17 1.24 0.57
N ARG A 58 20.71 2.48 0.78
CA ARG A 58 19.57 3.10 0.07
C ARG A 58 19.80 4.59 -0.21
N PRO A 59 20.74 4.95 -1.10
CA PRO A 59 21.10 6.35 -1.34
C PRO A 59 19.93 7.23 -1.80
N GLY A 60 18.91 6.64 -2.42
CA GLY A 60 17.71 7.36 -2.87
C GLY A 60 16.90 7.99 -1.73
N ARG A 61 17.00 7.50 -0.50
CA ARG A 61 16.32 8.08 0.67
C ARG A 61 16.79 9.51 0.95
N THR A 62 18.05 9.83 0.64
CA THR A 62 18.61 11.18 0.76
C THR A 62 17.84 12.18 -0.10
N LEU A 63 17.39 11.79 -1.29
CA LEU A 63 16.64 12.67 -2.20
C LEU A 63 15.29 13.10 -1.63
N LEU A 64 14.75 12.36 -0.68
CA LEU A 64 13.55 12.73 0.06
C LEU A 64 13.89 13.58 1.28
N MET A 65 14.81 13.06 2.13
CA MET A 65 14.97 13.62 3.47
C MET A 65 15.78 14.93 3.49
N ALA A 66 16.73 15.11 2.59
CA ALA A 66 17.51 16.35 2.55
C ALA A 66 16.63 17.59 2.21
N PRO A 67 15.75 17.57 1.19
CA PRO A 67 14.79 18.65 0.97
C PRO A 67 13.82 18.87 2.14
N LEU A 68 13.28 17.79 2.73
CA LEU A 68 12.37 17.92 3.86
C LEU A 68 13.04 18.56 5.08
N TYR A 69 14.29 18.18 5.36
CA TYR A 69 15.06 18.79 6.45
C TYR A 69 15.36 20.27 6.20
N ASN A 70 15.68 20.64 4.96
CA ASN A 70 15.87 22.06 4.61
C ASN A 70 14.59 22.90 4.81
N LEU A 71 13.41 22.28 4.65
CA LEU A 71 12.11 22.95 4.82
C LEU A 71 11.65 22.97 6.29
N PHE A 72 11.85 21.89 7.02
CA PHE A 72 11.22 21.66 8.32
C PHE A 72 12.21 21.71 9.49
N GLY A 73 13.52 21.56 9.21
CA GLY A 73 14.54 21.53 10.25
C GLY A 73 14.30 20.39 11.25
N MET A 74 14.37 20.74 12.53
CA MET A 74 14.19 19.81 13.65
C MET A 74 12.75 19.71 14.15
N ASP A 75 11.78 20.41 13.56
CA ASP A 75 10.37 20.30 13.98
C ASP A 75 9.77 18.97 13.51
N PRO A 76 9.33 18.05 14.41
CA PRO A 76 8.77 16.77 14.02
C PRO A 76 7.38 16.86 13.37
N LEU A 77 6.58 17.88 13.71
CA LEU A 77 5.19 17.99 13.27
C LEU A 77 5.01 17.97 11.75
N PRO A 78 5.76 18.76 10.94
CA PRO A 78 5.64 18.72 9.50
C PRO A 78 5.96 17.36 8.87
N TYR A 79 6.86 16.58 9.46
CA TYR A 79 7.18 15.23 8.96
C TYR A 79 6.01 14.27 9.18
N HIS A 80 5.34 14.33 10.33
CA HIS A 80 4.13 13.54 10.59
C HIS A 80 2.99 13.92 9.64
N ILE A 81 2.79 15.22 9.38
CA ILE A 81 1.79 15.69 8.40
C ILE A 81 2.15 15.20 6.99
N THR A 82 3.42 15.25 6.61
CA THR A 82 3.88 14.78 5.28
C THR A 82 3.69 13.27 5.13
N ALA A 83 3.99 12.48 6.17
CA ALA A 83 3.72 11.04 6.19
C ALA A 83 2.22 10.74 6.02
N TYR A 84 1.34 11.48 6.71
CA TYR A 84 -0.10 11.39 6.53
C TYR A 84 -0.51 11.70 5.08
N LEU A 85 -0.01 12.79 4.50
CA LEU A 85 -0.32 13.17 3.12
C LEU A 85 0.07 12.08 2.11
N PHE A 86 1.25 11.49 2.25
CA PHE A 86 1.66 10.38 1.39
C PHE A 86 0.76 9.15 1.56
N ARG A 87 0.32 8.87 2.78
CA ARG A 87 -0.63 7.78 3.04
C ARG A 87 -1.96 8.01 2.34
N PHE A 88 -2.52 9.21 2.48
CA PHE A 88 -3.75 9.63 1.81
C PHE A 88 -3.61 9.57 0.27
N LEU A 89 -2.52 10.10 -0.28
CA LEU A 89 -2.26 10.09 -1.73
C LEU A 89 -2.10 8.66 -2.27
N GLY A 90 -1.52 7.75 -1.49
CA GLY A 90 -1.51 6.31 -1.82
C GLY A 90 -2.91 5.73 -1.93
N GLY A 91 -3.80 6.07 -0.98
CA GLY A 91 -5.22 5.69 -1.01
C GLY A 91 -5.95 6.27 -2.22
N MET A 92 -5.66 7.52 -2.58
CA MET A 92 -6.21 8.17 -3.77
C MET A 92 -5.78 7.47 -5.06
N SER A 93 -4.49 7.09 -5.17
CA SER A 93 -3.99 6.35 -6.34
C SER A 93 -4.62 4.96 -6.46
N LEU A 94 -4.85 4.28 -5.33
CA LEU A 94 -5.59 3.01 -5.34
C LEU A 94 -7.05 3.22 -5.78
N LEU A 95 -7.74 4.23 -5.24
CA LEU A 95 -9.10 4.59 -5.63
C LEU A 95 -9.18 4.88 -7.12
N GLY A 96 -8.27 5.69 -7.67
CA GLY A 96 -8.18 6.01 -9.09
C GLY A 96 -8.00 4.76 -9.94
N THR A 97 -7.08 3.88 -9.55
CA THR A 97 -6.81 2.60 -10.22
C THR A 97 -8.07 1.72 -10.24
N LEU A 98 -8.67 1.45 -9.08
CA LEU A 98 -9.83 0.58 -8.97
C LEU A 98 -11.07 1.14 -9.69
N ARG A 99 -11.26 2.46 -9.68
CA ARG A 99 -12.35 3.13 -10.42
C ARG A 99 -12.19 3.03 -11.94
N MET A 100 -10.98 3.04 -12.46
CA MET A 100 -10.71 2.79 -13.89
C MET A 100 -10.93 1.33 -14.28
N LEU A 101 -10.53 0.40 -13.41
CA LEU A 101 -10.68 -1.04 -13.65
C LEU A 101 -12.13 -1.53 -13.48
N PHE A 102 -12.84 -0.99 -12.50
CA PHE A 102 -14.18 -1.40 -12.10
C PHE A 102 -15.14 -0.20 -11.99
N PRO A 103 -15.46 0.49 -13.10
CA PRO A 103 -16.15 1.79 -13.07
C PRO A 103 -17.58 1.72 -12.48
N LYS A 104 -18.22 0.55 -12.51
CA LYS A 104 -19.57 0.32 -11.95
C LYS A 104 -19.57 -0.18 -10.49
N ARG A 105 -18.39 -0.46 -9.91
CA ARG A 105 -18.22 -1.05 -8.56
C ARG A 105 -17.78 0.03 -7.56
N PHE A 106 -18.66 1.00 -7.30
CA PHE A 106 -18.35 2.14 -6.42
C PHE A 106 -18.05 1.71 -4.99
N PHE A 107 -18.88 0.85 -4.42
CA PHE A 107 -18.75 0.34 -3.05
C PHE A 107 -17.39 -0.36 -2.87
N PHE A 108 -17.09 -1.33 -3.73
CA PHE A 108 -15.84 -2.06 -3.72
C PHE A 108 -14.62 -1.14 -3.74
N ALA A 109 -14.52 -0.23 -4.74
CA ALA A 109 -13.38 0.65 -4.90
C ALA A 109 -13.20 1.60 -3.70
N THR A 110 -14.31 2.12 -3.16
CA THR A 110 -14.28 3.04 -2.02
C THR A 110 -13.87 2.32 -0.74
N VAL A 111 -14.47 1.15 -0.44
CA VAL A 111 -14.14 0.35 0.75
C VAL A 111 -12.70 -0.12 0.70
N ALA A 112 -12.23 -0.67 -0.44
CA ALA A 112 -10.84 -1.09 -0.60
C ALA A 112 -9.87 0.07 -0.32
N SER A 113 -10.14 1.26 -0.85
CA SER A 113 -9.27 2.42 -0.65
C SER A 113 -9.27 2.93 0.79
N ILE A 114 -10.42 2.90 1.47
CA ILE A 114 -10.51 3.25 2.90
C ILE A 114 -9.71 2.23 3.71
N LEU A 115 -10.00 0.93 3.58
CA LEU A 115 -9.31 -0.13 4.34
C LEU A 115 -7.79 -0.15 4.11
N PHE A 116 -7.34 0.15 2.88
CA PHE A 116 -5.93 0.31 2.59
C PHE A 116 -5.33 1.51 3.33
N THR A 117 -5.97 2.68 3.23
CA THR A 117 -5.42 3.93 3.79
C THR A 117 -5.29 3.87 5.30
N ILE A 118 -6.28 3.28 5.99
CA ILE A 118 -6.27 3.13 7.45
C ILE A 118 -5.86 1.72 7.92
N TYR A 119 -5.18 0.94 7.08
CA TYR A 119 -4.77 -0.43 7.39
C TYR A 119 -4.03 -0.53 8.73
N PRO A 120 -4.51 -1.35 9.68
CA PRO A 120 -3.98 -1.38 11.04
C PRO A 120 -2.67 -2.16 11.19
N GLY A 121 -2.26 -2.92 10.18
CA GLY A 121 -1.06 -3.75 10.22
C GLY A 121 0.25 -3.00 10.03
N PHE A 122 0.25 -1.66 9.93
CA PHE A 122 1.46 -0.84 9.93
C PHE A 122 1.52 -0.01 11.21
N LEU A 123 2.25 -0.53 12.20
CA LEU A 123 2.33 0.06 13.55
C LEU A 123 3.47 1.06 13.72
N SER A 124 4.27 1.29 12.70
CA SER A 124 5.41 2.22 12.73
C SER A 124 5.08 3.59 12.13
N GLN A 125 3.80 3.97 12.05
CA GLN A 125 3.38 5.26 11.51
C GLN A 125 3.93 6.44 12.31
N VAL A 126 4.13 6.26 13.61
CA VAL A 126 4.70 7.28 14.52
C VAL A 126 6.20 7.54 14.28
N ASN A 127 6.93 6.62 13.65
CA ASN A 127 8.32 6.83 13.19
C ASN A 127 8.30 7.58 11.86
N ALA A 128 7.74 8.78 11.84
CA ALA A 128 7.43 9.49 10.60
C ALA A 128 8.65 9.91 9.80
N ILE A 129 9.82 9.99 10.40
CA ILE A 129 11.06 10.45 9.76
C ILE A 129 11.77 9.25 9.10
N ASP A 130 12.12 8.23 9.88
CA ASP A 130 12.80 7.05 9.32
C ASP A 130 11.89 6.29 8.33
N PHE A 131 10.58 6.19 8.64
CA PHE A 131 9.62 5.49 7.77
C PHE A 131 8.99 6.37 6.68
N GLN A 132 9.37 7.65 6.55
CA GLN A 132 8.91 8.53 5.47
C GLN A 132 9.11 7.90 4.08
N SER A 133 10.29 7.29 3.87
CA SER A 133 10.63 6.60 2.61
C SER A 133 9.74 5.41 2.30
N HIS A 134 9.26 4.69 3.33
CA HIS A 134 8.36 3.56 3.16
C HIS A 134 6.99 4.03 2.70
N ILE A 135 6.46 5.08 3.33
CA ILE A 135 5.12 5.60 3.01
C ILE A 135 5.12 6.29 1.65
N LEU A 136 6.15 7.11 1.36
CA LEU A 136 6.34 7.71 0.03
C LEU A 136 6.52 6.64 -1.04
N GLY A 137 7.38 5.63 -0.80
CA GLY A 137 7.63 4.55 -1.75
C GLY A 137 6.34 3.80 -2.13
N LEU A 138 5.49 3.51 -1.14
CA LEU A 138 4.19 2.89 -1.38
C LEU A 138 3.26 3.77 -2.22
N PHE A 139 3.17 5.08 -1.91
CA PHE A 139 2.40 6.02 -2.70
C PHE A 139 2.89 6.09 -4.15
N LEU A 140 4.20 6.27 -4.36
CA LEU A 140 4.79 6.36 -5.70
C LEU A 140 4.61 5.06 -6.51
N ALA A 141 4.67 3.90 -5.86
CA ALA A 141 4.40 2.61 -6.49
C ALA A 141 2.95 2.53 -6.99
N LEU A 142 1.98 2.90 -6.15
CA LEU A 142 0.56 2.92 -6.53
C LEU A 142 0.27 3.96 -7.62
N LEU A 143 0.86 5.15 -7.55
CA LEU A 143 0.73 6.17 -8.58
C LEU A 143 1.35 5.70 -9.91
N SER A 144 2.51 5.04 -9.86
CA SER A 144 3.13 4.42 -11.03
C SER A 144 2.21 3.38 -11.69
N ILE A 145 1.53 2.55 -10.88
CA ILE A 145 0.57 1.55 -11.38
C ILE A 145 -0.68 2.24 -11.93
N GLU A 146 -1.18 3.28 -11.29
CA GLU A 146 -2.29 4.10 -11.80
C GLU A 146 -1.96 4.67 -13.19
N LEU A 147 -0.75 5.22 -13.36
CA LEU A 147 -0.29 5.71 -14.68
C LEU A 147 -0.15 4.59 -15.71
N THR A 148 0.20 3.36 -15.30
CA THR A 148 0.18 2.19 -16.19
C THR A 148 -1.22 1.93 -16.72
N VAL A 149 -2.24 1.96 -15.87
CA VAL A 149 -3.64 1.78 -16.29
C VAL A 149 -4.05 2.90 -17.24
N LYS A 150 -3.73 4.17 -16.90
CA LYS A 150 -3.99 5.32 -17.78
C LYS A 150 -3.28 5.18 -19.14
N ALA A 151 -2.05 4.68 -19.18
CA ALA A 151 -1.32 4.44 -20.43
C ALA A 151 -1.99 3.38 -21.31
N ILE A 152 -2.43 2.26 -20.69
CA ILE A 152 -3.08 1.17 -21.44
C ILE A 152 -4.44 1.60 -22.00
N LEU A 153 -5.20 2.41 -21.23
CA LEU A 153 -6.52 2.90 -21.59
C LEU A 153 -6.49 4.22 -22.40
N ALA A 154 -5.30 4.78 -22.62
CA ALA A 154 -5.14 6.08 -23.28
C ALA A 154 -5.71 6.10 -24.70
N PRO A 155 -6.52 7.12 -25.06
CA PRO A 155 -7.14 7.21 -26.38
C PRO A 155 -6.15 7.64 -27.48
N SER A 156 -5.04 8.28 -27.14
CA SER A 156 -4.06 8.77 -28.12
C SER A 156 -2.64 8.23 -27.85
N PRO A 157 -1.81 8.09 -28.91
CA PRO A 157 -0.42 7.68 -28.74
C PRO A 157 0.39 8.63 -27.86
N LYS A 158 0.15 9.95 -27.97
CA LYS A 158 0.87 10.97 -27.18
C LYS A 158 0.60 10.82 -25.68
N THR A 159 -0.66 10.68 -25.29
CA THR A 159 -1.02 10.48 -23.87
C THR A 159 -0.53 9.15 -23.34
N ARG A 160 -0.52 8.09 -24.18
CA ARG A 160 0.04 6.78 -23.83
C ARG A 160 1.53 6.90 -23.50
N VAL A 161 2.31 7.53 -24.37
CA VAL A 161 3.76 7.72 -24.15
C VAL A 161 4.01 8.54 -22.89
N LEU A 162 3.28 9.64 -22.68
CA LEU A 162 3.43 10.49 -21.49
C LEU A 162 3.19 9.68 -20.20
N PHE A 163 2.10 8.92 -20.12
CA PHE A 163 1.80 8.11 -18.94
C PHE A 163 2.79 6.95 -18.77
N THR A 164 3.29 6.35 -19.85
CA THR A 164 4.31 5.31 -19.80
C THR A 164 5.62 5.86 -19.22
N ILE A 165 6.10 7.01 -19.70
CA ILE A 165 7.30 7.67 -19.19
C ILE A 165 7.11 8.02 -17.70
N GLY A 166 5.99 8.65 -17.35
CA GLY A 166 5.68 8.99 -15.95
C GLY A 166 5.67 7.75 -15.05
N SER A 167 5.07 6.64 -15.49
CA SER A 167 5.06 5.38 -14.75
C SER A 167 6.45 4.81 -14.53
N ILE A 168 7.33 4.85 -15.56
CA ILE A 168 8.73 4.37 -15.46
C ILE A 168 9.53 5.24 -14.48
N LEU A 169 9.42 6.57 -14.58
CA LEU A 169 10.12 7.49 -13.68
C LEU A 169 9.70 7.29 -12.23
N LEU A 170 8.39 7.14 -11.97
CA LEU A 170 7.89 6.81 -10.64
C LEU A 170 8.32 5.41 -10.20
N GLY A 171 8.50 4.47 -11.14
CA GLY A 171 9.05 3.15 -10.91
C GLY A 171 10.46 3.22 -10.29
N TRP A 172 11.34 3.99 -10.91
CA TRP A 172 12.67 4.28 -10.39
C TRP A 172 12.61 5.00 -9.03
N ALA A 173 11.73 5.99 -8.89
CA ALA A 173 11.60 6.76 -7.67
C ALA A 173 11.18 5.88 -6.48
N TYR A 174 10.16 5.03 -6.58
CA TYR A 174 9.74 4.20 -5.46
C TYR A 174 10.75 3.10 -5.10
N LEU A 175 11.41 2.50 -6.09
CA LEU A 175 12.45 1.48 -5.85
C LEU A 175 13.69 2.08 -5.18
N SER A 176 14.04 3.32 -5.52
CA SER A 176 15.14 4.05 -4.85
C SER A 176 14.84 4.35 -3.38
N GLN A 177 13.57 4.45 -3.00
CA GLN A 177 13.17 4.62 -1.60
C GLN A 177 13.22 3.28 -0.84
N MET A 178 12.55 2.25 -1.37
CA MET A 178 12.44 0.93 -0.73
C MET A 178 12.30 -0.18 -1.78
N GLU A 179 13.31 -1.03 -1.88
CA GLU A 179 13.41 -2.09 -2.86
C GLU A 179 12.31 -3.16 -2.74
N TYR A 180 11.81 -3.46 -1.54
CA TYR A 180 10.81 -4.53 -1.37
C TYR A 180 9.44 -4.19 -1.99
N PHE A 181 9.18 -2.92 -2.34
CA PHE A 181 7.99 -2.57 -3.12
C PHE A 181 8.01 -3.11 -4.56
N ILE A 182 9.13 -3.68 -5.02
CA ILE A 182 9.18 -4.41 -6.30
C ILE A 182 8.12 -5.51 -6.38
N GLY A 183 7.68 -6.05 -5.22
CA GLY A 183 6.59 -7.01 -5.14
C GLY A 183 5.25 -6.51 -5.72
N LEU A 184 5.02 -5.19 -5.75
CA LEU A 184 3.84 -4.59 -6.38
C LEU A 184 3.85 -4.66 -7.91
N GLU A 185 4.97 -5.07 -8.53
CA GLU A 185 5.00 -5.38 -9.95
C GLU A 185 4.12 -6.60 -10.30
N VAL A 186 3.88 -7.49 -9.34
CA VAL A 186 2.88 -8.58 -9.50
C VAL A 186 1.47 -7.98 -9.60
N PHE A 187 1.14 -6.96 -8.82
CA PHE A 187 -0.13 -6.22 -8.93
C PHE A 187 -0.25 -5.55 -10.31
N ARG A 188 0.81 -4.86 -10.77
CA ARG A 188 0.85 -4.27 -12.12
C ARG A 188 0.62 -5.32 -13.20
N LEU A 189 1.35 -6.44 -13.15
CA LEU A 189 1.24 -7.53 -14.12
C LEU A 189 -0.17 -8.16 -14.10
N ALA A 190 -0.74 -8.38 -12.92
CA ALA A 190 -2.09 -8.90 -12.76
C ALA A 190 -3.14 -7.97 -13.41
N ILE A 191 -3.00 -6.65 -13.23
CA ILE A 191 -3.87 -5.65 -13.89
C ILE A 191 -3.72 -5.73 -15.41
N VAL A 192 -2.50 -5.77 -15.94
CA VAL A 192 -2.26 -5.86 -17.39
C VAL A 192 -2.87 -7.13 -17.97
N LEU A 193 -2.66 -8.27 -17.29
CA LEU A 193 -3.25 -9.56 -17.68
C LEU A 193 -4.77 -9.49 -17.69
N MET A 194 -5.37 -8.97 -16.63
CA MET A 194 -6.83 -8.81 -16.51
C MET A 194 -7.39 -7.96 -17.65
N LEU A 195 -6.77 -6.83 -17.99
CA LEU A 195 -7.19 -5.96 -19.08
C LEU A 195 -7.04 -6.65 -20.45
N VAL A 196 -6.04 -7.50 -20.63
CA VAL A 196 -5.86 -8.31 -21.86
C VAL A 196 -6.93 -9.40 -21.95
N LEU A 197 -7.23 -10.10 -20.85
CA LEU A 197 -8.22 -11.18 -20.82
C LEU A 197 -9.67 -10.70 -21.04
N ARG A 198 -9.96 -9.44 -20.72
CA ARG A 198 -11.26 -8.80 -21.04
C ARG A 198 -11.46 -8.64 -22.55
N GLY A 199 -10.40 -8.65 -23.37
CA GLY A 199 -10.46 -8.71 -24.81
C GLY A 199 -10.83 -10.12 -25.27
N LYS A 200 -12.03 -10.30 -25.85
CA LYS A 200 -12.55 -11.62 -26.28
C LYS A 200 -11.79 -12.19 -27.50
N GLY A 201 -11.73 -13.52 -27.60
CA GLY A 201 -11.39 -14.24 -28.84
C GLY A 201 -9.93 -14.60 -29.06
N LYS A 202 -9.02 -14.41 -28.07
CA LYS A 202 -7.61 -14.77 -28.16
C LYS A 202 -7.30 -16.11 -27.51
N SER A 203 -6.35 -16.85 -28.08
CA SER A 203 -5.80 -18.06 -27.46
C SER A 203 -5.00 -17.74 -26.19
N PHE A 204 -4.73 -18.74 -25.36
CA PHE A 204 -3.88 -18.58 -24.17
C PHE A 204 -2.51 -17.98 -24.51
N LYS A 205 -1.86 -18.50 -25.56
CA LYS A 205 -0.55 -18.02 -26.03
C LYS A 205 -0.58 -16.56 -26.46
N GLU A 206 -1.62 -16.15 -27.19
CA GLU A 206 -1.79 -14.75 -27.63
C GLU A 206 -2.04 -13.81 -26.44
N ASN A 207 -2.86 -14.22 -25.46
CA ASN A 207 -3.09 -13.45 -24.25
C ASN A 207 -1.81 -13.29 -23.44
N PHE A 208 -1.05 -14.37 -23.26
CA PHE A 208 0.23 -14.34 -22.56
C PHE A 208 1.24 -13.40 -23.25
N THR A 209 1.44 -13.57 -24.56
CA THR A 209 2.36 -12.72 -25.34
C THR A 209 1.92 -11.26 -25.32
N THR A 210 0.61 -10.98 -25.48
CA THR A 210 0.08 -9.61 -25.43
C THR A 210 0.30 -8.99 -24.06
N THR A 211 0.12 -9.77 -22.99
CA THR A 211 0.35 -9.30 -21.62
C THR A 211 1.81 -8.90 -21.40
N LEU A 212 2.74 -9.78 -21.80
CA LEU A 212 4.17 -9.50 -21.67
C LEU A 212 4.59 -8.26 -22.49
N LEU A 213 4.15 -8.16 -23.75
CA LEU A 213 4.47 -7.01 -24.61
C LEU A 213 3.91 -5.68 -24.05
N ARG A 214 2.72 -5.71 -23.45
CA ARG A 214 2.13 -4.51 -22.82
C ARG A 214 2.78 -4.16 -21.49
N TRP A 215 3.26 -5.15 -20.75
CA TRP A 215 3.94 -4.94 -19.48
C TRP A 215 5.41 -4.55 -19.66
N LEU A 216 6.07 -5.03 -20.70
CA LEU A 216 7.52 -4.87 -20.95
C LEU A 216 8.04 -3.42 -20.80
N PRO A 217 7.38 -2.37 -21.32
CA PRO A 217 7.86 -0.99 -21.11
C PRO A 217 7.97 -0.61 -19.64
N PHE A 218 7.03 -1.05 -18.81
CA PHE A 218 6.99 -0.76 -17.37
C PHE A 218 8.01 -1.59 -16.58
N ALA A 219 8.39 -2.77 -17.09
CA ALA A 219 9.44 -3.61 -16.53
C ALA A 219 10.84 -2.97 -16.63
N ALA A 220 11.01 -1.90 -17.41
CA ALA A 220 12.28 -1.19 -17.52
C ALA A 220 12.78 -0.63 -16.18
N ALA A 221 11.87 -0.16 -15.30
CA ALA A 221 12.24 0.34 -13.99
C ALA A 221 12.68 -0.80 -13.04
N PRO A 222 11.86 -1.83 -12.74
CA PRO A 222 12.26 -2.91 -11.84
C PRO A 222 13.43 -3.72 -12.42
N GLY A 223 13.47 -3.98 -13.73
CA GLY A 223 14.57 -4.68 -14.35
C GLY A 223 15.90 -3.93 -14.28
N GLY A 224 15.88 -2.65 -14.63
CA GLY A 224 17.06 -1.79 -14.52
C GLY A 224 17.51 -1.61 -13.07
N PHE A 225 16.56 -1.45 -12.12
CA PHE A 225 16.88 -1.38 -10.70
C PHE A 225 17.55 -2.67 -10.19
N LEU A 226 17.04 -3.85 -10.57
CA LEU A 226 17.65 -5.13 -10.20
C LEU A 226 19.05 -5.28 -10.80
N ILE A 227 19.25 -4.90 -12.06
CA ILE A 227 20.59 -4.91 -12.69
C ILE A 227 21.53 -4.01 -11.89
N TRP A 228 21.12 -2.77 -11.59
CA TRP A 228 21.91 -1.86 -10.79
C TRP A 228 22.21 -2.42 -9.41
N ARG A 229 21.21 -2.97 -8.71
CA ARG A 229 21.33 -3.47 -7.34
C ARG A 229 22.19 -4.71 -7.21
N LEU A 230 22.15 -5.61 -8.20
CA LEU A 230 22.84 -6.91 -8.16
C LEU A 230 24.25 -6.85 -8.73
N PHE A 231 24.53 -5.96 -9.69
CA PHE A 231 25.78 -5.98 -10.45
C PHE A 231 26.63 -4.71 -10.35
N ILE A 232 26.03 -3.58 -9.91
CA ILE A 232 26.73 -2.28 -9.90
C ILE A 232 26.86 -1.72 -8.49
N PHE A 233 25.79 -1.84 -7.68
CA PHE A 233 25.76 -1.26 -6.34
C PHE A 233 26.38 -2.21 -5.32
N GLU A 234 27.51 -1.78 -4.73
CA GLU A 234 28.15 -2.47 -3.63
C GLU A 234 27.56 -1.99 -2.30
N THR A 235 27.16 -2.91 -1.45
CA THR A 235 26.62 -2.63 -0.12
C THR A 235 27.56 -3.19 0.95
N ASP A 236 27.92 -2.34 1.91
CA ASP A 236 28.69 -2.78 3.08
C ASP A 236 27.82 -3.53 4.11
N ARG A 237 26.53 -3.56 3.89
CA ARG A 237 25.55 -4.08 4.84
C ARG A 237 25.08 -5.48 4.42
N ARG A 238 25.58 -6.54 5.09
CA ARG A 238 25.18 -7.95 4.82
C ARG A 238 23.67 -8.17 4.82
N ALA A 239 22.91 -7.41 5.64
CA ALA A 239 21.45 -7.50 5.71
C ALA A 239 20.72 -7.06 4.42
N THR A 240 21.42 -6.41 3.49
CA THR A 240 20.90 -5.93 2.20
C THR A 240 21.58 -6.60 1.00
N ASP A 241 22.44 -7.58 1.22
CA ASP A 241 23.04 -8.41 0.18
C ASP A 241 22.00 -9.45 -0.31
N ILE A 242 21.32 -9.09 -1.40
CA ILE A 242 20.28 -9.92 -2.02
C ILE A 242 20.86 -11.24 -2.55
N GLY A 243 22.08 -11.21 -3.10
CA GLY A 243 22.73 -12.39 -3.65
C GLY A 243 22.98 -13.46 -2.59
N ALA A 244 23.54 -13.05 -1.45
CA ALA A 244 23.77 -13.94 -0.33
C ALA A 244 22.46 -14.51 0.26
N GLN A 245 21.41 -13.69 0.32
CA GLN A 245 20.10 -14.11 0.86
C GLN A 245 19.37 -15.07 -0.06
N VAL A 246 19.32 -14.79 -1.36
CA VAL A 246 18.73 -15.70 -2.36
C VAL A 246 19.53 -17.01 -2.45
N GLY A 247 20.87 -16.97 -2.30
CA GLY A 247 21.71 -18.15 -2.25
C GLY A 247 21.33 -19.11 -1.10
N GLN A 248 20.85 -18.60 0.03
CA GLN A 248 20.37 -19.41 1.15
C GLN A 248 19.12 -20.24 0.77
N LEU A 249 18.23 -19.73 -0.10
CA LEU A 249 17.04 -20.44 -0.55
C LEU A 249 17.39 -21.81 -1.17
N PHE A 250 18.47 -21.85 -1.91
CA PHE A 250 18.92 -23.05 -2.63
C PHE A 250 19.88 -23.94 -1.80
N SER A 251 20.17 -23.56 -0.56
CA SER A 251 21.08 -24.31 0.31
C SER A 251 20.54 -25.68 0.73
N SER A 252 19.20 -25.81 0.86
CA SER A 252 18.54 -27.07 1.24
C SER A 252 17.05 -27.03 0.86
N PRO A 253 16.43 -28.17 0.46
CA PRO A 253 14.98 -28.26 0.26
C PRO A 253 14.16 -27.90 1.50
N LEU A 254 14.66 -28.14 2.70
CA LEU A 254 14.00 -27.76 3.95
C LEU A 254 13.92 -26.25 4.12
N VAL A 255 14.92 -25.51 3.67
CA VAL A 255 14.89 -24.04 3.69
C VAL A 255 13.77 -23.53 2.77
N GLY A 256 13.63 -24.09 1.56
CA GLY A 256 12.53 -23.76 0.67
C GLY A 256 11.15 -24.05 1.27
N LEU A 257 11.00 -25.16 2.00
CA LEU A 257 9.76 -25.47 2.72
C LEU A 257 9.47 -24.45 3.83
N TRP A 258 10.48 -24.04 4.61
CA TRP A 258 10.32 -23.01 5.63
C TRP A 258 9.88 -21.66 5.06
N TRP A 259 10.36 -21.29 3.89
CA TRP A 259 9.92 -20.07 3.22
C TRP A 259 8.45 -20.12 2.81
N LEU A 260 7.98 -21.29 2.36
CA LEU A 260 6.55 -21.48 2.08
C LEU A 260 5.72 -21.37 3.37
N VAL A 261 6.18 -21.95 4.47
CA VAL A 261 5.53 -21.81 5.79
C VAL A 261 5.47 -20.34 6.22
N HIS A 262 6.57 -19.59 6.07
CA HIS A 262 6.61 -18.16 6.37
C HIS A 262 5.68 -17.36 5.47
N LEU A 263 5.56 -17.70 4.18
CA LEU A 263 4.60 -17.04 3.27
C LEU A 263 3.16 -17.23 3.77
N ILE A 264 2.79 -18.47 4.13
CA ILE A 264 1.45 -18.76 4.66
C ILE A 264 1.23 -18.03 5.99
N GLN A 265 2.22 -18.04 6.88
CA GLN A 265 2.17 -17.32 8.15
C GLN A 265 1.97 -15.82 7.92
N ASP A 266 2.71 -15.21 7.01
CA ASP A 266 2.61 -13.79 6.72
C ASP A 266 1.29 -13.43 6.01
N MET A 267 0.72 -14.32 5.20
CA MET A 267 -0.64 -14.16 4.68
C MET A 267 -1.65 -14.13 5.82
N ILE A 268 -1.54 -15.01 6.82
CA ILE A 268 -2.38 -14.98 8.02
C ILE A 268 -2.16 -13.69 8.81
N ASN A 269 -0.90 -13.28 8.98
CA ASN A 269 -0.53 -12.05 9.69
C ASN A 269 -1.20 -10.82 9.06
N VAL A 270 -1.14 -10.65 7.74
CA VAL A 270 -1.72 -9.47 7.09
C VAL A 270 -3.23 -9.50 6.99
N LEU A 271 -3.84 -10.69 6.87
CA LEU A 271 -5.29 -10.84 6.70
C LEU A 271 -6.06 -10.88 8.02
N LEU A 272 -5.48 -11.42 9.08
CA LEU A 272 -6.18 -11.68 10.35
C LEU A 272 -5.47 -11.01 11.54
N VAL A 273 -4.18 -11.30 11.77
CA VAL A 273 -3.48 -10.83 12.97
C VAL A 273 -3.37 -9.31 12.99
N ALA A 274 -3.16 -8.67 11.84
CA ALA A 274 -3.15 -7.21 11.72
C ALA A 274 -4.42 -6.54 12.25
N TRP A 275 -5.56 -7.21 12.16
CA TRP A 275 -6.84 -6.73 12.67
C TRP A 275 -7.14 -7.17 14.11
N GLY A 276 -6.50 -8.23 14.60
CA GLY A 276 -6.68 -8.74 15.96
C GLY A 276 -5.68 -8.18 16.97
N TYR A 277 -4.44 -7.94 16.54
CA TYR A 277 -3.36 -7.48 17.41
C TYR A 277 -3.69 -6.18 18.21
N PRO A 278 -4.33 -5.18 17.61
CA PRO A 278 -4.71 -3.98 18.34
C PRO A 278 -5.69 -4.23 19.48
N LEU A 279 -6.61 -5.19 19.31
CA LEU A 279 -7.56 -5.56 20.36
C LEU A 279 -6.83 -6.12 21.58
N TYR A 280 -5.76 -6.89 21.35
CA TYR A 280 -4.87 -7.35 22.43
C TYR A 280 -4.17 -6.17 23.12
N THR A 281 -3.63 -5.22 22.35
CA THR A 281 -2.95 -4.04 22.90
C THR A 281 -3.91 -3.19 23.74
N ILE A 282 -5.13 -2.97 23.26
CA ILE A 282 -6.18 -2.22 23.99
C ILE A 282 -6.45 -2.88 25.34
N ALA A 283 -6.61 -4.20 25.37
CA ALA A 283 -6.94 -4.93 26.59
C ALA A 283 -5.86 -4.85 27.67
N TYR A 284 -4.58 -4.73 27.29
CA TYR A 284 -3.46 -4.83 28.22
C TYR A 284 -2.68 -3.53 28.48
N GLN A 285 -2.75 -2.56 27.57
CA GLN A 285 -1.84 -1.41 27.60
C GLN A 285 -2.54 -0.05 27.70
N MET A 286 -3.79 0.07 27.29
CA MET A 286 -4.50 1.35 27.30
C MET A 286 -5.16 1.66 28.66
N ARG A 287 -5.13 2.94 29.03
CA ARG A 287 -5.96 3.44 30.14
C ARG A 287 -7.43 3.44 29.73
N LEU A 288 -8.32 3.30 30.70
CA LEU A 288 -9.77 3.31 30.45
C LEU A 288 -10.22 4.59 29.73
N SER A 289 -9.68 5.75 30.12
CA SER A 289 -9.98 7.04 29.48
C SER A 289 -9.65 7.03 27.98
N ASP A 290 -8.45 6.57 27.63
CA ASP A 290 -7.98 6.53 26.24
C ASP A 290 -8.79 5.52 25.42
N THR A 291 -9.13 4.40 26.03
CA THR A 291 -10.00 3.38 25.43
C THR A 291 -11.39 3.96 25.12
N LEU A 292 -12.01 4.69 26.05
CA LEU A 292 -13.33 5.30 25.85
C LEU A 292 -13.29 6.39 24.76
N ILE A 293 -12.25 7.23 24.75
CA ILE A 293 -12.06 8.24 23.69
C ILE A 293 -11.90 7.55 22.34
N GLY A 294 -11.06 6.49 22.27
CA GLY A 294 -10.86 5.71 21.06
C GLY A 294 -12.15 5.08 20.53
N PHE A 295 -13.00 4.51 21.40
CA PHE A 295 -14.30 3.98 21.00
C PHE A 295 -15.25 5.08 20.51
N GLY A 296 -15.25 6.27 21.14
CA GLY A 296 -16.03 7.42 20.67
C GLY A 296 -15.59 7.87 19.27
N MET A 297 -14.29 7.98 19.04
CA MET A 297 -13.73 8.28 17.72
C MET A 297 -14.07 7.20 16.69
N ALA A 298 -13.92 5.93 17.05
CA ALA A 298 -14.26 4.81 16.17
C ALA A 298 -15.73 4.84 15.77
N ALA A 299 -16.65 5.04 16.72
CA ALA A 299 -18.08 5.15 16.44
C ALA A 299 -18.39 6.34 15.51
N PHE A 300 -17.74 7.49 15.71
CA PHE A 300 -17.91 8.67 14.88
C PHE A 300 -17.41 8.44 13.44
N VAL A 301 -16.20 7.86 13.27
CA VAL A 301 -15.65 7.56 11.94
C VAL A 301 -16.48 6.50 11.23
N VAL A 302 -16.93 5.45 11.93
CA VAL A 302 -17.84 4.44 11.38
C VAL A 302 -19.13 5.07 10.87
N LEU A 303 -19.74 5.98 11.63
CA LEU A 303 -20.93 6.69 11.21
C LEU A 303 -20.68 7.46 9.90
N ILE A 304 -19.56 8.20 9.80
CA ILE A 304 -19.19 8.94 8.58
C ILE A 304 -19.02 7.99 7.39
N VAL A 305 -18.33 6.85 7.56
CA VAL A 305 -18.12 5.86 6.50
C VAL A 305 -19.47 5.27 6.05
N VAL A 306 -20.31 4.86 6.99
CA VAL A 306 -21.62 4.27 6.67
C VAL A 306 -22.48 5.29 5.93
N VAL A 307 -22.60 6.53 6.41
CA VAL A 307 -23.38 7.60 5.76
C VAL A 307 -22.79 7.91 4.37
N GLY A 308 -21.47 8.04 4.23
CA GLY A 308 -20.83 8.30 2.95
C GLY A 308 -21.06 7.20 1.91
N LEU A 309 -21.00 5.93 2.33
CA LEU A 309 -21.30 4.78 1.47
C LEU A 309 -22.81 4.70 1.10
N TYR A 310 -23.70 5.17 1.99
CA TYR A 310 -25.11 5.27 1.67
C TYR A 310 -25.40 6.34 0.62
N TRP A 311 -24.78 7.50 0.69
CA TRP A 311 -25.00 8.60 -0.27
C TRP A 311 -24.37 8.36 -1.64
N GLY A 312 -23.28 7.58 -1.69
CA GLY A 312 -22.60 7.22 -2.95
C GLY A 312 -23.35 6.20 -3.82
N LYS A 313 -24.47 5.68 -3.35
CA LYS A 313 -25.19 4.55 -3.92
C LYS A 313 -25.88 4.86 -5.25
N ASP A 314 -25.85 3.89 -6.17
CA ASP A 314 -26.65 3.83 -7.39
C ASP A 314 -27.20 2.40 -7.49
N ASP A 315 -28.40 2.20 -6.92
CA ASP A 315 -28.97 0.86 -6.68
C ASP A 315 -29.07 -0.01 -7.92
N ASP A 316 -29.42 0.57 -9.06
CA ASP A 316 -29.65 -0.20 -10.29
C ASP A 316 -28.33 -0.60 -10.95
N VAL A 317 -27.34 0.30 -10.97
CA VAL A 317 -26.02 0.05 -11.55
C VAL A 317 -25.21 -0.95 -10.69
N GLU A 318 -25.34 -0.88 -9.38
CA GLU A 318 -24.65 -1.82 -8.48
C GLU A 318 -25.28 -3.22 -8.50
N ARG A 319 -26.62 -3.35 -8.62
CA ARG A 319 -27.30 -4.65 -8.77
C ARG A 319 -26.87 -5.36 -10.04
N GLU A 320 -26.83 -4.67 -11.17
CA GLU A 320 -26.34 -5.21 -12.43
C GLU A 320 -24.85 -5.62 -12.35
N ALA A 321 -24.04 -4.82 -11.67
CA ALA A 321 -22.62 -5.10 -11.50
C ALA A 321 -22.37 -6.29 -10.55
N THR A 322 -23.14 -6.44 -9.46
CA THR A 322 -23.00 -7.58 -8.52
C THR A 322 -23.47 -8.91 -9.11
N SER A 323 -24.32 -8.90 -10.13
CA SER A 323 -24.70 -10.11 -10.87
C SER A 323 -23.61 -10.62 -11.82
N ASN A 324 -22.58 -9.84 -12.10
CA ASN A 324 -21.50 -10.22 -13.01
C ASN A 324 -20.39 -11.01 -12.28
N HIS A 325 -20.51 -12.33 -12.26
CA HIS A 325 -19.52 -13.25 -11.65
C HIS A 325 -18.09 -13.10 -12.22
N GLY A 326 -17.92 -12.55 -13.43
CA GLY A 326 -16.61 -12.31 -14.03
C GLY A 326 -15.79 -11.28 -13.25
N TRP A 327 -16.41 -10.15 -12.88
CA TRP A 327 -15.72 -9.09 -12.13
C TRP A 327 -15.35 -9.53 -10.72
N MET A 328 -16.23 -10.28 -10.05
CA MET A 328 -15.95 -10.83 -8.73
C MET A 328 -14.71 -11.71 -8.73
N ARG A 329 -14.58 -12.59 -9.72
CA ARG A 329 -13.40 -13.45 -9.88
C ARG A 329 -12.13 -12.62 -10.09
N GLU A 330 -12.20 -11.56 -10.90
CA GLU A 330 -11.08 -10.65 -11.15
C GLU A 330 -10.62 -9.95 -9.86
N GLU A 331 -11.55 -9.44 -9.04
CA GLU A 331 -11.27 -8.76 -7.78
C GLU A 331 -10.56 -9.70 -6.78
N TYR A 332 -11.03 -10.94 -6.65
CA TYR A 332 -10.39 -11.95 -5.79
C TYR A 332 -8.96 -12.26 -6.22
N TRP A 333 -8.78 -12.58 -7.51
CA TRP A 333 -7.45 -12.89 -8.02
C TRP A 333 -6.51 -11.70 -7.92
N LEU A 334 -7.02 -10.50 -8.19
CA LEU A 334 -6.23 -9.27 -8.07
C LEU A 334 -5.77 -9.06 -6.62
N GLY A 335 -6.65 -9.21 -5.63
CA GLY A 335 -6.31 -9.12 -4.23
C GLY A 335 -5.30 -10.20 -3.80
N LEU A 336 -5.57 -11.47 -4.10
CA LEU A 336 -4.72 -12.59 -3.72
C LEU A 336 -3.31 -12.50 -4.33
N LEU A 337 -3.21 -12.25 -5.64
CA LEU A 337 -1.92 -12.11 -6.31
C LEU A 337 -1.14 -10.91 -5.78
N THR A 338 -1.82 -9.82 -5.41
CA THR A 338 -1.17 -8.64 -4.82
C THR A 338 -0.65 -8.93 -3.40
N ILE A 339 -1.36 -9.72 -2.59
CA ILE A 339 -0.86 -10.16 -1.28
C ILE A 339 0.42 -10.99 -1.46
N ILE A 340 0.36 -12.02 -2.30
CA ILE A 340 1.51 -12.91 -2.55
C ILE A 340 2.68 -12.09 -3.10
N GLY A 341 2.44 -11.27 -4.12
CA GLY A 341 3.46 -10.41 -4.72
C GLY A 341 4.09 -9.45 -3.70
N GLY A 342 3.26 -8.82 -2.86
CA GLY A 342 3.74 -7.90 -1.83
C GLY A 342 4.60 -8.56 -0.74
N LEU A 343 4.31 -9.82 -0.40
CA LEU A 343 5.09 -10.60 0.58
C LEU A 343 6.36 -11.22 -0.02
N LEU A 344 6.33 -11.56 -1.30
CA LEU A 344 7.40 -12.34 -1.94
C LEU A 344 8.80 -11.74 -1.75
N PRO A 345 9.08 -10.45 -1.98
CA PRO A 345 10.43 -9.88 -1.79
C PRO A 345 10.90 -9.95 -0.35
N VAL A 346 9.99 -9.86 0.62
CA VAL A 346 10.29 -9.93 2.05
C VAL A 346 10.71 -11.35 2.42
N ILE A 347 9.94 -12.35 1.97
CA ILE A 347 10.23 -13.76 2.20
C ILE A 347 11.53 -14.17 1.51
N LEU A 348 11.76 -13.71 0.26
CA LEU A 348 12.97 -14.03 -0.51
C LEU A 348 14.27 -13.57 0.16
N VAL A 349 14.22 -12.57 1.01
CA VAL A 349 15.36 -12.10 1.81
C VAL A 349 15.33 -12.64 3.26
N ASN A 350 14.64 -13.73 3.49
CA ASN A 350 14.49 -14.41 4.79
C ASN A 350 14.01 -13.45 5.90
N ARG A 351 13.04 -12.60 5.57
CA ARG A 351 12.34 -11.72 6.50
C ARG A 351 10.87 -12.09 6.55
N HIS A 352 10.22 -11.78 7.64
CA HIS A 352 8.79 -12.01 7.82
C HIS A 352 8.17 -10.93 8.70
N ILE A 353 6.85 -10.89 8.72
CA ILE A 353 6.08 -9.92 9.50
C ILE A 353 6.03 -10.38 10.96
N VAL A 354 6.51 -9.51 11.86
CA VAL A 354 6.39 -9.69 13.31
C VAL A 354 5.80 -8.41 13.91
N PHE A 355 4.66 -8.51 14.55
CA PHE A 355 4.06 -7.38 15.24
C PHE A 355 4.64 -7.24 16.66
N PRO A 356 4.92 -5.99 17.12
CA PRO A 356 4.84 -4.73 16.39
C PRO A 356 6.09 -4.40 15.55
N GLY A 357 7.26 -4.99 15.83
CA GLY A 357 8.58 -4.50 15.43
C GLY A 357 8.85 -4.48 13.92
N PHE A 358 8.35 -5.47 13.16
CA PHE A 358 8.55 -5.59 11.71
C PHE A 358 7.26 -5.43 10.92
N SER A 359 6.31 -4.66 11.44
CA SER A 359 5.01 -4.36 10.81
C SER A 359 5.12 -3.68 9.44
N ARG A 360 6.24 -3.00 9.15
CA ARG A 360 6.51 -2.35 7.86
C ARG A 360 6.47 -3.32 6.66
N TYR A 361 6.79 -4.59 6.87
CA TYR A 361 6.77 -5.59 5.81
C TYR A 361 5.35 -5.96 5.35
N ALA A 362 4.31 -5.58 6.12
CA ALA A 362 2.92 -5.71 5.71
C ALA A 362 2.48 -4.67 4.67
N LEU A 363 3.22 -3.55 4.50
CA LEU A 363 2.82 -2.43 3.66
C LEU A 363 2.52 -2.82 2.19
N PRO A 364 3.38 -3.56 1.45
CA PRO A 364 3.08 -3.91 0.07
C PRO A 364 1.84 -4.81 -0.03
N ALA A 365 1.72 -5.78 0.88
CA ALA A 365 0.60 -6.72 0.90
C ALA A 365 -0.72 -6.05 1.31
N SER A 366 -0.70 -4.94 2.05
CA SER A 366 -1.89 -4.22 2.52
C SER A 366 -2.81 -3.78 1.37
N VAL A 367 -2.26 -3.51 0.19
CA VAL A 367 -3.00 -3.20 -1.04
C VAL A 367 -3.91 -4.38 -1.42
N GLY A 368 -3.34 -5.57 -1.50
CA GLY A 368 -4.07 -6.80 -1.84
C GLY A 368 -5.06 -7.22 -0.75
N VAL A 369 -4.69 -7.03 0.53
CA VAL A 369 -5.59 -7.29 1.67
C VAL A 369 -6.84 -6.43 1.58
N ALA A 370 -6.69 -5.14 1.35
CA ALA A 370 -7.82 -4.22 1.24
C ALA A 370 -8.72 -4.55 0.05
N ILE A 371 -8.14 -4.90 -1.10
CA ILE A 371 -8.87 -5.34 -2.30
C ILE A 371 -9.64 -6.64 -1.99
N LEU A 372 -8.99 -7.64 -1.41
CA LEU A 372 -9.59 -8.94 -1.13
C LEU A 372 -10.73 -8.82 -0.09
N LEU A 373 -10.51 -8.10 1.00
CA LEU A 373 -11.54 -7.87 2.03
C LEU A 373 -12.75 -7.12 1.45
N ALA A 374 -12.52 -6.07 0.66
CA ALA A 374 -13.62 -5.34 0.03
C ALA A 374 -14.40 -6.23 -0.94
N ALA A 375 -13.74 -7.09 -1.72
CA ALA A 375 -14.37 -8.05 -2.61
C ALA A 375 -15.22 -9.09 -1.85
N ILE A 376 -14.70 -9.63 -0.73
CA ILE A 376 -15.42 -10.56 0.14
C ILE A 376 -16.66 -9.87 0.74
N ILE A 377 -16.50 -8.67 1.29
CA ILE A 377 -17.59 -7.94 1.94
C ILE A 377 -18.71 -7.63 0.94
N GLU A 378 -18.36 -7.20 -0.27
CA GLU A 378 -19.37 -6.83 -1.28
C GLU A 378 -20.26 -8.00 -1.72
N GLN A 379 -19.77 -9.24 -1.59
CA GLN A 379 -20.53 -10.44 -1.96
C GLN A 379 -21.54 -10.89 -0.90
N LEU A 380 -21.45 -10.37 0.31
CA LEU A 380 -22.41 -10.71 1.35
C LEU A 380 -23.80 -10.30 0.93
N TYR A 381 -24.76 -11.21 1.11
CA TYR A 381 -26.16 -11.00 0.70
C TYR A 381 -26.80 -9.81 1.43
N SER A 382 -26.59 -9.73 2.73
CA SER A 382 -27.18 -8.69 3.58
C SER A 382 -26.39 -7.39 3.55
N ARG A 383 -27.05 -6.30 3.15
CA ARG A 383 -26.47 -4.96 3.21
C ARG A 383 -26.06 -4.57 4.63
N SER A 384 -26.89 -4.90 5.62
CA SER A 384 -26.60 -4.63 7.03
C SER A 384 -25.31 -5.33 7.46
N LEU A 385 -25.10 -6.59 7.01
CA LEU A 385 -23.89 -7.34 7.30
C LEU A 385 -22.66 -6.71 6.63
N ARG A 386 -22.78 -6.23 5.37
CA ARG A 386 -21.70 -5.49 4.69
C ARG A 386 -21.28 -4.26 5.50
N MET A 387 -22.28 -3.44 5.90
CA MET A 387 -22.00 -2.22 6.67
C MET A 387 -21.46 -2.53 8.06
N ALA A 388 -21.94 -3.59 8.72
CA ALA A 388 -21.41 -4.03 10.02
C ALA A 388 -19.95 -4.47 9.93
N LEU A 389 -19.57 -5.25 8.90
CA LEU A 389 -18.18 -5.67 8.72
C LEU A 389 -17.26 -4.50 8.32
N VAL A 390 -17.67 -3.62 7.41
CA VAL A 390 -16.91 -2.40 7.11
C VAL A 390 -16.75 -1.57 8.38
N GLY A 391 -17.83 -1.36 9.13
CA GLY A 391 -17.82 -0.63 10.41
C GLY A 391 -16.86 -1.26 11.43
N PHE A 392 -16.87 -2.58 11.57
CA PHE A 392 -15.98 -3.31 12.46
C PHE A 392 -14.50 -3.11 12.07
N LEU A 393 -14.15 -3.31 10.78
CA LEU A 393 -12.77 -3.14 10.31
C LEU A 393 -12.30 -1.69 10.45
N VAL A 394 -13.17 -0.73 10.14
CA VAL A 394 -12.87 0.70 10.36
C VAL A 394 -12.67 0.99 11.85
N ALA A 395 -13.53 0.48 12.72
CA ALA A 395 -13.42 0.68 14.16
C ALA A 395 -12.09 0.13 14.71
N VAL A 396 -11.72 -1.09 14.32
CA VAL A 396 -10.42 -1.69 14.68
C VAL A 396 -9.26 -0.82 14.21
N SER A 397 -9.31 -0.32 12.97
CA SER A 397 -8.27 0.55 12.43
C SER A 397 -8.15 1.86 13.22
N VAL A 398 -9.28 2.52 13.51
CA VAL A 398 -9.31 3.75 14.32
C VAL A 398 -8.73 3.51 15.70
N MET A 399 -9.15 2.44 16.37
CA MET A 399 -8.63 2.07 17.69
C MET A 399 -7.12 1.81 17.65
N THR A 400 -6.61 1.13 16.62
CA THR A 400 -5.18 0.86 16.44
C THR A 400 -4.36 2.14 16.34
N HIS A 401 -4.80 3.09 15.54
CA HIS A 401 -4.06 4.33 15.32
C HIS A 401 -4.28 5.36 16.45
N HIS A 402 -5.28 5.15 17.30
CA HIS A 402 -5.49 5.94 18.52
C HIS A 402 -4.69 5.42 19.71
N ALA A 403 -4.46 4.10 19.80
CA ALA A 403 -3.66 3.47 20.85
C ALA A 403 -2.19 3.83 20.78
#